data_220e6f3020e4ff2d16f3d68a38527bea
#
_entry.id   220e6f3020e4ff2d16f3d68a38527bea
#
_cell.length_a   1.000
_cell.length_b   1.000
_cell.length_c   1.000
_cell.angle_alpha   90.00
_cell.angle_beta   90.00
_cell.angle_gamma   90.00
#
_symmetry.space_group_name_H-M   'P 1'
#
loop_
_entity.id
_entity.type
_entity.pdbx_description
1 polymer ?
#
loop_
_entity_poly.entity_id
_entity_poly.type
_entity_poly.pdbx_seq_one_letter_code
_entity_poly.pdbx_strand_id
1 'polypeptide(L)'
;TVAHKQFFRCTVENIQPQSIHLKLAYKQRHADVFPQTSRYAIEPGYMDATFNQAYRGLFQLLKAPKERRELLLGQRLPSFSRTATLHRNYPDKAIGHILLQAKKADDYFLLVGPPGTGKTSVALKAMVEEFLADTPQKNILLMAYTNRAVDEICAMLSALEPMPDYIRIGQEDCCALEFRPKLMQQAIGGAASRREIYERLAPVRVFCGTVSSPCTRTE
;
A
#
# COMPACT_ATOMS: atom_id res chain seq x y z
N THR A 1 -37.31 3.85 26.15
CA THR A 1 -36.90 2.54 25.57
C THR A 1 -35.91 2.87 24.47
N VAL A 2 -34.61 2.63 24.70
CA VAL A 2 -33.56 2.78 23.66
C VAL A 2 -33.75 1.61 22.72
N ALA A 3 -34.20 1.88 21.49
CA ALA A 3 -34.26 0.86 20.45
C ALA A 3 -32.85 0.44 20.10
N HIS A 4 -32.47 -0.80 20.39
CA HIS A 4 -31.23 -1.39 19.93
C HIS A 4 -31.33 -1.59 18.41
N LYS A 5 -30.76 -0.65 17.63
CA LYS A 5 -30.62 -0.81 16.20
C LYS A 5 -29.42 -1.71 15.91
N GLN A 6 -29.64 -2.77 15.17
CA GLN A 6 -28.58 -3.67 14.73
C GLN A 6 -27.97 -3.14 13.43
N PHE A 7 -26.64 -2.99 13.38
CA PHE A 7 -25.90 -2.54 12.21
C PHE A 7 -25.08 -3.69 11.62
N PHE A 8 -25.14 -3.85 10.32
CA PHE A 8 -24.34 -4.82 9.59
C PHE A 8 -23.41 -4.10 8.61
N ARG A 9 -22.14 -4.40 8.67
CA ARG A 9 -21.21 -3.94 7.64
C ARG A 9 -21.38 -4.79 6.39
N CYS A 10 -21.52 -4.13 5.24
CA CYS A 10 -21.70 -4.80 3.96
C CYS A 10 -20.99 -4.03 2.84
N THR A 11 -20.76 -4.72 1.73
CA THR A 11 -20.31 -4.14 0.46
C THR A 11 -21.41 -4.34 -0.57
N VAL A 12 -21.66 -3.33 -1.39
CA VAL A 12 -22.60 -3.45 -2.50
C VAL A 12 -21.94 -4.26 -3.61
N GLU A 13 -22.49 -5.42 -3.95
CA GLU A 13 -22.01 -6.27 -5.05
C GLU A 13 -22.68 -5.95 -6.37
N ASN A 14 -23.99 -5.69 -6.33
CA ASN A 14 -24.73 -5.40 -7.55
C ASN A 14 -25.93 -4.50 -7.24
N ILE A 15 -26.29 -3.63 -8.17
CA ILE A 15 -27.46 -2.76 -8.10
C ILE A 15 -28.32 -3.05 -9.32
N GLN A 16 -29.58 -3.43 -9.07
CA GLN A 16 -30.61 -3.63 -10.08
C GLN A 16 -31.73 -2.60 -9.87
N PRO A 17 -32.61 -2.37 -10.84
CA PRO A 17 -33.68 -1.35 -10.71
C PRO A 17 -34.59 -1.51 -9.49
N GLN A 18 -34.74 -2.72 -8.98
CA GLN A 18 -35.65 -3.03 -7.86
C GLN A 18 -34.97 -3.76 -6.71
N SER A 19 -33.64 -3.99 -6.77
CA SER A 19 -32.92 -4.72 -5.74
C SER A 19 -31.45 -4.28 -5.66
N ILE A 20 -30.89 -4.40 -4.45
CA ILE A 20 -29.47 -4.19 -4.19
C ILE A 20 -28.92 -5.46 -3.54
N HIS A 21 -27.89 -6.03 -4.14
CA HIS A 21 -27.19 -7.19 -3.62
C HIS A 21 -26.05 -6.74 -2.73
N LEU A 22 -26.08 -7.18 -1.47
CA LEU A 22 -25.11 -6.82 -0.45
C LEU A 22 -24.35 -8.05 0.01
N LYS A 23 -23.04 -7.95 0.07
CA LYS A 23 -22.18 -8.94 0.72
C LYS A 23 -21.88 -8.48 2.14
N LEU A 24 -22.27 -9.27 3.12
CA LEU A 24 -21.98 -8.99 4.52
C LEU A 24 -20.48 -9.19 4.80
N ALA A 25 -19.90 -8.28 5.58
CA ALA A 25 -18.49 -8.37 5.98
C ALA A 25 -18.20 -9.60 6.87
N TYR A 26 -19.21 -10.07 7.59
CA TYR A 26 -19.10 -11.23 8.48
C TYR A 26 -20.20 -12.25 8.19
N LYS A 27 -19.85 -13.54 8.20
CA LYS A 27 -20.83 -14.62 8.10
C LYS A 27 -21.79 -14.58 9.28
N GLN A 28 -23.09 -14.60 8.97
CA GLN A 28 -24.13 -14.74 9.98
C GLN A 28 -24.42 -16.23 10.19
N ARG A 29 -24.59 -16.62 11.48
CA ARG A 29 -24.87 -18.03 11.82
C ARG A 29 -26.35 -18.40 11.68
N HIS A 30 -27.24 -17.42 11.75
CA HIS A 30 -28.68 -17.61 11.71
C HIS A 30 -29.31 -16.66 10.68
N ALA A 31 -30.22 -17.18 9.87
CA ALA A 31 -30.98 -16.40 8.87
C ALA A 31 -31.98 -15.42 9.54
N ASP A 32 -32.43 -15.74 10.76
CA ASP A 32 -33.39 -14.95 11.52
C ASP A 32 -32.87 -13.56 11.94
N VAL A 33 -31.60 -13.32 11.75
CA VAL A 33 -30.98 -11.98 11.95
C VAL A 33 -31.57 -10.92 11.03
N PHE A 34 -32.21 -11.35 9.91
CA PHE A 34 -32.90 -10.49 8.96
C PHE A 34 -34.40 -10.83 8.88
N PRO A 35 -35.22 -10.42 9.87
CA PRO A 35 -36.66 -10.66 9.82
C PRO A 35 -37.29 -10.01 8.58
N GLN A 36 -38.08 -10.74 7.82
CA GLN A 36 -38.74 -10.25 6.61
C GLN A 36 -39.73 -9.10 6.89
N THR A 37 -40.21 -8.98 8.12
CA THR A 37 -41.10 -7.93 8.58
C THR A 37 -40.40 -6.60 8.89
N SER A 38 -39.05 -6.60 8.95
CA SER A 38 -38.30 -5.43 9.30
C SER A 38 -38.01 -4.56 8.07
N ARG A 39 -37.91 -3.24 8.29
CA ARG A 39 -37.46 -2.29 7.28
C ARG A 39 -35.97 -2.08 7.49
N TYR A 40 -35.24 -2.09 6.39
CA TYR A 40 -33.79 -1.88 6.37
C TYR A 40 -33.44 -0.58 5.64
N ALA A 41 -32.42 0.09 6.09
CA ALA A 41 -31.82 1.23 5.41
C ALA A 41 -30.37 0.91 5.09
N ILE A 42 -29.88 1.38 3.95
CA ILE A 42 -28.47 1.32 3.57
C ILE A 42 -27.92 2.73 3.77
N GLU A 43 -26.91 2.84 4.59
CA GLU A 43 -26.21 4.10 4.85
C GLU A 43 -24.78 4.00 4.38
N PRO A 44 -24.19 5.08 3.80
CA PRO A 44 -22.78 5.11 3.49
C PRO A 44 -21.96 4.83 4.75
N GLY A 45 -21.11 3.82 4.72
CA GLY A 45 -20.25 3.48 5.84
C GLY A 45 -19.15 4.54 5.98
N TYR A 46 -18.98 5.09 7.17
CA TYR A 46 -17.79 5.86 7.48
C TYR A 46 -16.58 4.91 7.50
N MET A 47 -15.46 5.35 6.92
CA MET A 47 -14.21 4.56 6.90
C MET A 47 -13.52 4.62 8.27
N ASP A 48 -14.12 4.01 9.30
CA ASP A 48 -13.53 3.89 10.64
C ASP A 48 -12.14 3.24 10.62
N ALA A 49 -11.87 2.38 9.64
CA ALA A 49 -10.57 1.73 9.49
C ALA A 49 -9.42 2.73 9.36
N THR A 50 -9.64 3.87 8.67
CA THR A 50 -8.63 4.92 8.51
C THR A 50 -8.29 5.58 9.85
N PHE A 51 -9.30 5.88 10.67
CA PHE A 51 -9.10 6.49 11.98
C PHE A 51 -8.39 5.52 12.94
N ASN A 52 -8.78 4.25 12.94
CA ASN A 52 -8.11 3.23 13.77
C ASN A 52 -6.62 3.09 13.42
N GLN A 53 -6.27 3.18 12.14
CA GLN A 53 -4.87 3.15 11.71
C GLN A 53 -4.13 4.43 12.12
N ALA A 54 -4.76 5.60 12.01
CA ALA A 54 -4.18 6.85 12.46
C ALA A 54 -3.90 6.83 13.98
N TYR A 55 -4.86 6.34 14.80
CA TYR A 55 -4.65 6.17 16.24
C TYR A 55 -3.53 5.17 16.57
N ARG A 56 -3.46 4.04 15.86
CA ARG A 56 -2.35 3.08 16.00
C ARG A 56 -1.01 3.74 15.66
N GLY A 57 -0.96 4.53 14.58
CA GLY A 57 0.24 5.28 14.18
C GLY A 57 0.69 6.28 15.25
N LEU A 58 -0.25 7.05 15.82
CA LEU A 58 0.04 7.97 16.91
C LEU A 58 0.55 7.24 18.16
N PHE A 59 -0.05 6.11 18.51
CA PHE A 59 0.40 5.30 19.63
C PHE A 59 1.80 4.72 19.42
N GLN A 60 2.10 4.28 18.19
CA GLN A 60 3.45 3.84 17.82
C GLN A 60 4.46 4.98 17.88
N LEU A 61 4.07 6.19 17.43
CA LEU A 61 4.92 7.37 17.54
C LEU A 61 5.27 7.67 19.00
N LEU A 62 4.30 7.59 19.92
CA LEU A 62 4.54 7.80 21.35
C LEU A 62 5.53 6.78 21.94
N LYS A 63 5.51 5.54 21.44
CA LYS A 63 6.42 4.45 21.86
C LYS A 63 7.76 4.44 21.12
N ALA A 64 7.88 5.19 20.04
CA ALA A 64 9.10 5.22 19.24
C ALA A 64 10.29 5.78 20.04
N PRO A 65 11.53 5.38 19.75
CA PRO A 65 12.73 5.97 20.31
C PRO A 65 12.74 7.50 20.17
N LYS A 66 13.32 8.19 21.14
CA LYS A 66 13.34 9.66 21.20
C LYS A 66 13.85 10.29 19.88
N GLU A 67 14.95 9.79 19.36
CA GLU A 67 15.55 10.27 18.11
C GLU A 67 14.60 10.20 16.90
N ARG A 68 13.84 9.11 16.80
CA ARG A 68 12.85 8.95 15.72
C ARG A 68 11.66 9.89 15.90
N ARG A 69 11.22 10.12 17.13
CA ARG A 69 10.15 11.09 17.42
C ARG A 69 10.57 12.50 17.06
N GLU A 70 11.76 12.90 17.51
CA GLU A 70 12.33 14.21 17.21
C GLU A 70 12.49 14.46 15.71
N LEU A 71 12.91 13.44 14.96
CA LEU A 71 12.98 13.50 13.50
C LEU A 71 11.61 13.74 12.87
N LEU A 72 10.59 12.91 13.24
CA LEU A 72 9.25 12.99 12.68
C LEU A 72 8.50 14.27 13.09
N LEU A 73 8.82 14.85 14.25
CA LEU A 73 8.26 16.10 14.74
C LEU A 73 9.06 17.34 14.26
N GLY A 74 10.09 17.17 13.43
CA GLY A 74 10.92 18.26 12.94
C GLY A 74 11.82 18.90 13.99
N GLN A 75 12.00 18.26 15.14
CA GLN A 75 12.88 18.71 16.22
C GLN A 75 14.35 18.34 15.99
N ARG A 76 14.60 17.40 15.10
CA ARG A 76 15.91 17.00 14.58
C ARG A 76 15.93 17.11 13.06
N LEU A 77 16.98 17.64 12.49
CA LEU A 77 17.16 17.65 11.04
C LEU A 77 17.48 16.24 10.51
N PRO A 78 17.00 15.89 9.30
CA PRO A 78 17.36 14.65 8.65
C PRO A 78 18.85 14.60 8.31
N SER A 79 19.44 13.41 8.35
CA SER A 79 20.83 13.15 7.98
C SER A 79 20.96 12.85 6.49
N PHE A 80 22.15 13.17 5.95
CA PHE A 80 22.46 12.98 4.54
C PHE A 80 23.86 12.37 4.38
N SER A 81 23.98 11.36 3.56
CA SER A 81 25.24 10.79 3.14
C SER A 81 25.96 11.71 2.15
N ARG A 82 27.28 11.84 2.28
CA ARG A 82 28.09 12.64 1.36
C ARG A 82 28.55 11.89 0.11
N THR A 83 28.46 10.56 0.10
CA THR A 83 29.16 9.69 -0.87
C THR A 83 28.24 9.02 -1.90
N ALA A 84 26.95 9.39 -1.96
CA ALA A 84 26.03 8.80 -2.92
C ALA A 84 26.35 9.23 -4.35
N THR A 85 26.35 8.28 -5.27
CA THR A 85 26.53 8.47 -6.71
C THR A 85 25.37 7.82 -7.48
N LEU A 86 25.10 8.29 -8.69
CA LEU A 86 24.12 7.66 -9.57
C LEU A 86 24.75 6.54 -10.40
N HIS A 87 24.03 5.45 -10.62
CA HIS A 87 24.46 4.35 -11.47
C HIS A 87 24.28 4.65 -12.96
N ARG A 88 23.27 5.49 -13.27
CA ARG A 88 22.95 5.86 -14.65
C ARG A 88 23.18 7.34 -14.88
N ASN A 89 23.45 7.69 -16.14
CA ASN A 89 23.46 9.07 -16.57
C ASN A 89 22.05 9.45 -17.04
N TYR A 90 21.45 10.47 -16.44
CA TYR A 90 20.13 10.96 -16.78
C TYR A 90 20.25 12.18 -17.71
N PRO A 91 19.65 12.13 -18.93
CA PRO A 91 19.69 13.26 -19.87
C PRO A 91 19.07 14.52 -19.27
N ASP A 92 17.99 14.36 -18.50
CA ASP A 92 17.39 15.45 -17.73
C ASP A 92 18.19 15.68 -16.42
N LYS A 93 18.91 16.79 -16.38
CA LYS A 93 19.72 17.19 -15.23
C LYS A 93 18.88 17.43 -13.97
N ALA A 94 17.62 17.87 -14.12
CA ALA A 94 16.73 18.07 -12.97
C ALA A 94 16.37 16.74 -12.33
N ILE A 95 16.04 15.73 -13.13
CA ILE A 95 15.81 14.37 -12.64
C ILE A 95 17.06 13.79 -12.00
N GLY A 96 18.21 13.89 -12.63
CA GLY A 96 19.49 13.45 -12.06
C GLY A 96 19.79 14.10 -10.71
N HIS A 97 19.52 15.40 -10.57
CA HIS A 97 19.68 16.11 -9.30
C HIS A 97 18.74 15.59 -8.22
N ILE A 98 17.45 15.41 -8.54
CA ILE A 98 16.42 14.86 -7.62
C ILE A 98 16.85 13.47 -7.13
N LEU A 99 17.27 12.59 -8.05
CA LEU A 99 17.70 11.23 -7.71
C LEU A 99 18.93 11.23 -6.81
N LEU A 100 19.90 12.09 -7.09
CA LEU A 100 21.10 12.22 -6.25
C LEU A 100 20.74 12.69 -4.84
N GLN A 101 19.84 13.65 -4.69
CA GLN A 101 19.37 14.10 -3.38
C GLN A 101 18.59 13.00 -2.65
N ALA A 102 17.74 12.25 -3.34
CA ALA A 102 17.01 11.12 -2.78
C ALA A 102 17.98 10.03 -2.28
N LYS A 103 19.03 9.71 -3.05
CA LYS A 103 20.06 8.73 -2.65
C LYS A 103 20.93 9.20 -1.48
N LYS A 104 21.14 10.50 -1.33
CA LYS A 104 21.88 11.09 -0.21
C LYS A 104 21.10 11.09 1.08
N ALA A 105 19.77 11.01 1.03
CA ALA A 105 18.93 11.07 2.22
C ALA A 105 18.99 9.74 2.99
N ASP A 106 19.53 9.77 4.22
CA ASP A 106 19.60 8.60 5.10
C ASP A 106 18.29 8.37 5.85
N ASP A 107 17.59 9.44 6.22
CA ASP A 107 16.35 9.37 7.00
C ASP A 107 15.11 9.42 6.10
N TYR A 108 14.90 10.52 5.37
CA TYR A 108 13.79 10.68 4.42
C TYR A 108 14.08 11.76 3.38
N PHE A 109 13.40 11.67 2.25
CA PHE A 109 13.42 12.66 1.17
C PHE A 109 11.98 13.00 0.77
N LEU A 110 11.67 14.28 0.62
CA LEU A 110 10.36 14.77 0.21
C LEU A 110 10.43 15.34 -1.20
N LEU A 111 9.71 14.72 -2.14
CA LEU A 111 9.54 15.22 -3.50
C LEU A 111 8.13 15.81 -3.66
N VAL A 112 8.05 17.11 -3.76
CA VAL A 112 6.79 17.84 -3.96
C VAL A 112 6.68 18.25 -5.43
N GLY A 113 5.51 18.05 -6.02
CA GLY A 113 5.23 18.48 -7.38
C GLY A 113 3.73 18.45 -7.69
N PRO A 114 3.22 19.37 -8.53
CA PRO A 114 1.83 19.39 -8.97
C PRO A 114 1.41 18.08 -9.65
N PRO A 115 0.10 17.81 -9.81
CA PRO A 115 -0.38 16.72 -10.67
C PRO A 115 0.18 16.83 -12.09
N GLY A 116 0.47 15.70 -12.74
CA GLY A 116 0.96 15.66 -14.12
C GLY A 116 2.45 15.95 -14.32
N THR A 117 3.22 16.25 -13.28
CA THR A 117 4.66 16.55 -13.40
C THR A 117 5.58 15.32 -13.50
N GLY A 118 5.02 14.13 -13.71
CA GLY A 118 5.82 12.90 -13.88
C GLY A 118 6.37 12.30 -12.58
N LYS A 119 5.83 12.65 -11.41
CA LYS A 119 6.30 12.08 -10.13
C LYS A 119 6.32 10.56 -10.13
N THR A 120 5.27 9.91 -10.61
CA THR A 120 5.17 8.44 -10.63
C THR A 120 5.85 7.87 -11.88
N SER A 121 5.55 8.41 -13.05
CA SER A 121 6.00 7.86 -14.33
C SER A 121 7.49 8.10 -14.64
N VAL A 122 8.08 9.16 -14.09
CA VAL A 122 9.49 9.52 -14.35
C VAL A 122 10.32 9.43 -13.08
N ALA A 123 10.00 10.22 -12.05
CA ALA A 123 10.86 10.30 -10.88
C ALA A 123 10.85 9.01 -10.05
N LEU A 124 9.66 8.47 -9.73
CA LEU A 124 9.56 7.21 -8.97
C LEU A 124 10.15 6.04 -9.75
N LYS A 125 9.89 5.96 -11.07
CA LYS A 125 10.49 4.96 -11.94
C LYS A 125 12.02 4.98 -11.83
N ALA A 126 12.63 6.14 -12.03
CA ALA A 126 14.07 6.30 -11.98
C ALA A 126 14.65 6.03 -10.56
N MET A 127 13.92 6.41 -9.50
CA MET A 127 14.30 6.05 -8.11
C MET A 127 14.32 4.53 -7.92
N VAL A 128 13.30 3.80 -8.37
CA VAL A 128 13.26 2.35 -8.26
C VAL A 128 14.41 1.71 -9.02
N GLU A 129 14.70 2.14 -10.24
CA GLU A 129 15.81 1.64 -11.05
C GLU A 129 17.16 1.85 -10.34
N GLU A 130 17.40 3.04 -9.80
CA GLU A 130 18.63 3.37 -9.06
C GLU A 130 18.77 2.53 -7.78
N PHE A 131 17.70 2.40 -6.98
CA PHE A 131 17.74 1.59 -5.75
C PHE A 131 17.90 0.09 -6.03
N LEU A 132 17.31 -0.42 -7.09
CA LEU A 132 17.50 -1.83 -7.49
C LEU A 132 18.94 -2.11 -7.94
N ALA A 133 19.60 -1.14 -8.55
CA ALA A 133 20.99 -1.25 -8.97
C ALA A 133 21.99 -1.16 -7.80
N ASP A 134 21.72 -0.28 -6.81
CA ASP A 134 22.64 0.01 -5.69
C ASP A 134 22.77 -1.13 -4.69
N THR A 135 21.67 -1.75 -4.34
CA THR A 135 21.61 -2.62 -3.16
C THR A 135 20.87 -3.91 -3.46
N PRO A 136 21.57 -4.95 -3.98
CA PRO A 136 20.95 -6.24 -4.28
C PRO A 136 20.23 -6.90 -3.11
N GLN A 137 20.58 -6.52 -1.88
CA GLN A 137 20.06 -7.13 -0.64
C GLN A 137 18.90 -6.37 0.02
N LYS A 138 18.57 -5.14 -0.44
CA LYS A 138 17.50 -4.35 0.16
C LYS A 138 16.20 -4.48 -0.63
N ASN A 139 15.10 -4.54 0.10
CA ASN A 139 13.76 -4.55 -0.47
C ASN A 139 13.20 -3.12 -0.56
N ILE A 140 12.32 -2.90 -1.52
CA ILE A 140 11.61 -1.65 -1.75
C ILE A 140 10.14 -1.86 -1.42
N LEU A 141 9.58 -1.00 -0.59
CA LEU A 141 8.14 -0.95 -0.33
C LEU A 141 7.56 0.32 -0.94
N LEU A 142 6.72 0.16 -1.95
CA LEU A 142 6.00 1.26 -2.61
C LEU A 142 4.58 1.32 -2.08
N MET A 143 4.19 2.47 -1.56
CA MET A 143 2.87 2.64 -0.95
C MET A 143 2.13 3.81 -1.57
N ALA A 144 0.81 3.62 -1.79
CA ALA A 144 -0.08 4.68 -2.23
C ALA A 144 -1.34 4.71 -1.36
N TYR A 145 -2.08 5.80 -1.45
CA TYR A 145 -3.31 5.96 -0.65
C TYR A 145 -4.49 5.16 -1.21
N THR A 146 -4.58 5.01 -2.53
CA THR A 146 -5.68 4.33 -3.22
C THR A 146 -5.22 3.09 -3.99
N ASN A 147 -6.11 2.12 -4.17
CA ASN A 147 -5.83 0.93 -4.98
C ASN A 147 -5.49 1.29 -6.43
N ARG A 148 -6.16 2.29 -7.01
CA ARG A 148 -5.87 2.78 -8.36
C ARG A 148 -4.43 3.30 -8.48
N ALA A 149 -3.97 4.07 -7.51
CA ALA A 149 -2.58 4.55 -7.51
C ALA A 149 -1.57 3.41 -7.33
N VAL A 150 -1.93 2.34 -6.60
CA VAL A 150 -1.10 1.12 -6.54
C VAL A 150 -1.07 0.41 -7.88
N ASP A 151 -2.18 0.35 -8.61
CA ASP A 151 -2.22 -0.25 -9.95
C ASP A 151 -1.38 0.56 -10.95
N GLU A 152 -1.36 1.90 -10.85
CA GLU A 152 -0.45 2.77 -11.61
C GLU A 152 1.04 2.48 -11.29
N ILE A 153 1.35 2.21 -10.01
CA ILE A 153 2.70 1.77 -9.60
C ILE A 153 3.03 0.40 -10.21
N CYS A 154 2.08 -0.55 -10.19
CA CYS A 154 2.27 -1.87 -10.82
C CYS A 154 2.51 -1.76 -12.32
N ALA A 155 1.77 -0.89 -13.02
CA ALA A 155 1.98 -0.61 -14.45
C ALA A 155 3.38 -0.04 -14.70
N MET A 156 3.83 0.89 -13.88
CA MET A 156 5.18 1.46 -13.95
C MET A 156 6.24 0.38 -13.74
N LEU A 157 6.09 -0.52 -12.75
CA LEU A 157 7.02 -1.62 -12.48
C LEU A 157 7.08 -2.62 -13.64
N SER A 158 5.92 -2.93 -14.24
CA SER A 158 5.83 -3.83 -15.40
C SER A 158 6.47 -3.27 -16.66
N ALA A 159 6.64 -1.94 -16.73
CA ALA A 159 7.30 -1.24 -17.84
C ALA A 159 8.81 -1.01 -17.61
N LEU A 160 9.40 -1.58 -16.55
CA LEU A 160 10.84 -1.54 -16.32
C LEU A 160 11.57 -2.62 -17.13
N GLU A 161 12.77 -2.33 -17.57
CA GLU A 161 13.64 -3.28 -18.28
C GLU A 161 15.02 -3.36 -17.59
N PRO A 162 15.37 -4.52 -17.01
CA PRO A 162 14.52 -5.70 -16.83
C PRO A 162 13.39 -5.46 -15.80
N MET A 163 12.24 -6.11 -16.03
CA MET A 163 11.12 -6.05 -15.09
C MET A 163 11.52 -6.72 -13.76
N PRO A 164 11.42 -6.02 -12.64
CA PRO A 164 11.72 -6.63 -11.34
C PRO A 164 10.62 -7.61 -10.92
N ASP A 165 11.00 -8.62 -10.14
CA ASP A 165 10.01 -9.40 -9.41
C ASP A 165 9.39 -8.52 -8.34
N TYR A 166 8.06 -8.35 -8.42
CA TYR A 166 7.31 -7.56 -7.45
C TYR A 166 6.04 -8.26 -6.99
N ILE A 167 5.60 -7.92 -5.79
CA ILE A 167 4.34 -8.40 -5.20
C ILE A 167 3.44 -7.23 -4.88
N ARG A 168 2.16 -7.38 -5.25
CA ARG A 168 1.08 -6.48 -4.85
C ARG A 168 0.40 -7.00 -3.60
N ILE A 169 0.42 -6.20 -2.54
CA ILE A 169 -0.28 -6.47 -1.28
C ILE A 169 -1.67 -5.86 -1.37
N GLY A 170 -2.71 -6.69 -1.25
CA GLY A 170 -4.10 -6.25 -1.34
C GLY A 170 -5.07 -7.39 -1.57
N GLN A 171 -6.34 -7.06 -1.77
CA GLN A 171 -7.40 -8.01 -2.07
C GLN A 171 -7.68 -8.04 -3.58
N GLU A 172 -8.15 -9.18 -4.07
CA GLU A 172 -8.44 -9.40 -5.49
C GLU A 172 -9.50 -8.44 -6.03
N ASP A 173 -10.56 -8.20 -5.24
CA ASP A 173 -11.67 -7.31 -5.61
C ASP A 173 -11.25 -5.83 -5.76
N CYS A 174 -10.10 -5.48 -5.19
CA CYS A 174 -9.53 -4.12 -5.22
C CYS A 174 -8.32 -3.99 -6.14
N CYS A 175 -8.10 -4.95 -7.03
CA CYS A 175 -6.94 -5.05 -7.92
C CYS A 175 -7.40 -5.14 -9.37
N ALA A 176 -6.79 -4.37 -10.26
CA ALA A 176 -7.03 -4.51 -11.69
C ALA A 176 -6.67 -5.93 -12.16
N LEU A 177 -7.44 -6.46 -13.11
CA LEU A 177 -7.35 -7.86 -13.55
C LEU A 177 -5.92 -8.26 -13.97
N GLU A 178 -5.23 -7.38 -14.66
CA GLU A 178 -3.88 -7.59 -15.18
C GLU A 178 -2.82 -7.78 -14.07
N PHE A 179 -3.04 -7.20 -12.86
CA PHE A 179 -2.10 -7.30 -11.73
C PHE A 179 -2.49 -8.36 -10.70
N ARG A 180 -3.61 -9.06 -10.87
CA ARG A 180 -4.03 -10.15 -9.98
C ARG A 180 -3.00 -11.28 -9.85
N PRO A 181 -2.28 -11.69 -10.92
CA PRO A 181 -1.21 -12.69 -10.81
C PRO A 181 -0.06 -12.26 -9.88
N LYS A 182 0.12 -10.95 -9.65
CA LYS A 182 1.15 -10.38 -8.75
C LYS A 182 0.69 -10.23 -7.30
N LEU A 183 -0.54 -10.64 -6.96
CA LEU A 183 -1.02 -10.58 -5.58
C LEU A 183 -0.23 -11.53 -4.66
N MET A 184 0.01 -11.08 -3.44
CA MET A 184 0.66 -11.87 -2.39
C MET A 184 0.03 -13.27 -2.25
N GLN A 185 -1.30 -13.34 -2.30
CA GLN A 185 -2.05 -14.60 -2.20
C GLN A 185 -1.71 -15.58 -3.31
N GLN A 186 -1.45 -15.10 -4.52
CA GLN A 186 -1.05 -15.93 -5.65
C GLN A 186 0.41 -16.40 -5.49
N ALA A 187 1.29 -15.50 -5.06
CA ALA A 187 2.71 -15.83 -4.85
C ALA A 187 2.93 -16.91 -3.78
N ILE A 188 2.14 -16.86 -2.69
CA ILE A 188 2.26 -17.82 -1.58
C ILE A 188 1.22 -18.96 -1.64
N GLY A 189 0.30 -18.93 -2.60
CA GLY A 189 -0.78 -19.91 -2.73
C GLY A 189 -0.24 -21.33 -2.82
N GLY A 190 -0.84 -22.28 -2.07
CA GLY A 190 -0.43 -23.67 -2.03
C GLY A 190 0.89 -23.94 -1.31
N ALA A 191 1.51 -22.97 -0.64
CA ALA A 191 2.71 -23.22 0.17
C ALA A 191 2.35 -24.07 1.40
N ALA A 192 3.03 -25.18 1.57
CA ALA A 192 2.79 -26.13 2.67
C ALA A 192 3.47 -25.71 3.99
N SER A 193 4.45 -24.80 3.93
CA SER A 193 5.23 -24.39 5.11
C SER A 193 5.67 -22.93 5.04
N ARG A 194 6.00 -22.37 6.21
CA ARG A 194 6.62 -21.03 6.29
C ARG A 194 7.94 -20.95 5.51
N ARG A 195 8.72 -22.03 5.53
CA ARG A 195 9.99 -22.09 4.79
C ARG A 195 9.77 -21.92 3.30
N GLU A 196 8.79 -22.63 2.74
CA GLU A 196 8.43 -22.50 1.33
C GLU A 196 7.95 -21.09 0.97
N ILE A 197 7.20 -20.43 1.86
CA ILE A 197 6.82 -19.02 1.68
C ILE A 197 8.06 -18.12 1.59
N TYR A 198 9.02 -18.29 2.50
CA TYR A 198 10.28 -17.53 2.46
C TYR A 198 11.07 -17.80 1.18
N GLU A 199 11.17 -19.04 0.74
CA GLU A 199 11.87 -19.42 -0.50
C GLU A 199 11.22 -18.79 -1.74
N ARG A 200 9.88 -18.74 -1.79
CA ARG A 200 9.14 -18.09 -2.89
C ARG A 200 9.26 -16.55 -2.87
N LEU A 201 9.37 -15.97 -1.70
CA LEU A 201 9.48 -14.52 -1.54
C LEU A 201 10.93 -14.02 -1.64
N ALA A 202 11.93 -14.90 -1.48
CA ALA A 202 13.34 -14.53 -1.47
C ALA A 202 13.81 -13.77 -2.73
N PRO A 203 13.37 -14.09 -3.96
CA PRO A 203 13.76 -13.34 -5.15
C PRO A 203 13.03 -11.98 -5.27
N VAL A 204 11.93 -11.78 -4.54
CA VAL A 204 11.11 -10.59 -4.65
C VAL A 204 11.74 -9.43 -3.91
N ARG A 205 12.04 -8.36 -4.63
CA ARG A 205 12.67 -7.17 -4.08
C ARG A 205 11.73 -5.98 -3.95
N VAL A 206 10.61 -5.98 -4.65
CA VAL A 206 9.66 -4.86 -4.68
C VAL A 206 8.31 -5.31 -4.17
N PHE A 207 7.79 -4.60 -3.19
CA PHE A 207 6.44 -4.79 -2.65
C PHE A 207 5.65 -3.51 -2.85
N CYS A 208 4.41 -3.63 -3.29
CA CYS A 208 3.53 -2.47 -3.44
C CYS A 208 2.15 -2.72 -2.84
N GLY A 209 1.55 -1.68 -2.27
CA GLY A 209 0.25 -1.79 -1.64
C GLY A 209 -0.31 -0.46 -1.16
N THR A 210 -1.55 -0.46 -0.69
CA THR A 210 -2.09 0.74 -0.04
C THR A 210 -1.49 0.88 1.37
N VAL A 211 -1.46 2.11 1.87
CA VAL A 211 -1.01 2.40 3.26
C VAL A 211 -1.76 1.54 4.29
N SER A 212 -2.98 1.15 3.98
CA SER A 212 -3.82 0.28 4.83
C SER A 212 -3.48 -1.21 4.75
N SER A 213 -2.90 -1.67 3.65
CA SER A 213 -2.70 -3.10 3.38
C SER A 213 -1.65 -3.78 4.27
N PRO A 214 -0.49 -3.18 4.58
CA PRO A 214 0.51 -3.78 5.46
C PRO A 214 0.08 -3.87 6.93
N CYS A 215 -0.81 -2.96 7.37
CA CYS A 215 -1.20 -2.84 8.78
C CYS A 215 -2.24 -3.88 9.22
N THR A 216 -2.88 -4.61 8.30
CA THR A 216 -3.98 -5.53 8.61
C THR A 216 -3.55 -6.96 8.95
N ARG A 217 -2.24 -7.28 8.98
CA ARG A 217 -1.72 -8.65 9.13
C ARG A 217 -0.62 -8.82 10.17
N THR A 218 -0.65 -8.07 11.25
CA THR A 218 0.24 -8.28 12.42
C THR A 218 -0.48 -8.96 13.58
N GLU A 219 -1.43 -9.87 13.30
CA GLU A 219 -1.97 -10.83 14.28
C GLU A 219 -1.68 -12.26 13.83
#